data_993f0cbca51adfe021c54974e62a7180
#
_entry.id   993f0cbca51adfe021c54974e62a7180
#
_cell.length_a   1.000
_cell.length_b   1.000
_cell.length_c   1.000
_cell.angle_alpha   90.00
_cell.angle_beta   90.00
_cell.angle_gamma   90.00
#
_symmetry.space_group_name_H-M   'P 1'
#
loop_
_entity.id
_entity.type
_entity.pdbx_description
1 polymer ?
#
loop_
_entity_poly.entity_id
_entity_poly.type
_entity_poly.pdbx_seq_one_letter_code
_entity_poly.pdbx_strand_id
1 'polypeptide(L)'
;MAGDILSQSEIDALLSAISTGEMSADEMKKEDEVKRVKNYDFKRALRFSKDQIRSLTRVHENFARLLTTFFSAQLRTYVQITVASVDQIPFEEFVRSIPNMTLINVFEVPPLDGNILMEINPNIAYSMLDRLMGGVGTSHSNVDNLTEIETKIMTNLFERSFDNLREAWENIAEIDPMLVELEVNPQFIQMISPNETVVVISLNTIIGETSGMINICVPHVVLEPIVPNLSVRYWMQTNTKEISPEQSKMIENRIKQAELPVIAELGTANLTIDDFLQMNVGDVIQIDQKINDPLVLKV
;
A
#
# COMPACT_ATOMS: atom_id res chain seq x y z
N MET A 1 -7.94 -19.06 -10.22
CA MET A 1 -8.12 -19.95 -9.08
C MET A 1 -8.92 -21.16 -9.56
N ALA A 2 -8.25 -22.17 -10.08
CA ALA A 2 -8.85 -23.47 -10.26
C ALA A 2 -8.61 -24.23 -8.93
N GLY A 3 -9.66 -24.38 -8.12
CA GLY A 3 -9.63 -25.31 -7.01
C GLY A 3 -9.56 -26.71 -7.59
N ASP A 4 -8.53 -27.48 -7.26
CA ASP A 4 -8.49 -28.91 -7.55
C ASP A 4 -9.72 -29.55 -6.94
N ILE A 5 -10.71 -29.83 -7.78
CA ILE A 5 -11.88 -30.60 -7.40
C ILE A 5 -11.41 -32.04 -7.39
N LEU A 6 -11.28 -32.62 -6.21
CA LEU A 6 -10.97 -34.04 -6.02
C LEU A 6 -11.90 -34.90 -6.86
N SER A 7 -11.35 -35.88 -7.57
CA SER A 7 -12.16 -36.82 -8.33
C SER A 7 -12.98 -37.71 -7.41
N GLN A 8 -14.14 -38.19 -7.88
CA GLN A 8 -15.02 -39.05 -7.10
C GLN A 8 -14.28 -40.30 -6.54
N SER A 9 -13.33 -40.85 -7.33
CA SER A 9 -12.50 -41.99 -6.92
C SER A 9 -11.50 -41.64 -5.82
N GLU A 10 -11.03 -40.40 -5.73
CA GLU A 10 -10.15 -39.94 -4.65
C GLU A 10 -10.95 -39.69 -3.36
N ILE A 11 -12.18 -39.20 -3.46
CA ILE A 11 -13.09 -39.03 -2.32
C ILE A 11 -13.44 -40.38 -1.73
N ASP A 12 -13.76 -41.38 -2.55
CA ASP A 12 -14.10 -42.74 -2.10
C ASP A 12 -12.90 -43.46 -1.47
N ALA A 13 -11.68 -43.27 -2.01
CA ALA A 13 -10.46 -43.80 -1.42
C ALA A 13 -10.13 -43.15 -0.05
N LEU A 14 -10.33 -41.83 0.10
CA LEU A 14 -10.15 -41.11 1.36
C LEU A 14 -11.16 -41.55 2.44
N LEU A 15 -12.43 -41.72 2.07
CA LEU A 15 -13.47 -42.19 2.96
C LEU A 15 -13.20 -43.65 3.41
N SER A 16 -12.67 -44.49 2.53
CA SER A 16 -12.27 -45.86 2.84
C SER A 16 -11.10 -45.90 3.83
N ALA A 17 -10.06 -45.08 3.63
CA ALA A 17 -8.91 -45.00 4.52
C ALA A 17 -9.26 -44.46 5.92
N ILE A 18 -10.21 -43.55 6.04
CA ILE A 18 -10.73 -43.07 7.34
C ILE A 18 -11.55 -44.13 8.03
N SER A 19 -12.36 -44.90 7.29
CA SER A 19 -13.21 -45.94 7.85
C SER A 19 -12.43 -47.19 8.34
N THR A 20 -11.27 -47.46 7.75
CA THR A 20 -10.36 -48.54 8.15
C THR A 20 -9.40 -48.15 9.29
N GLY A 21 -9.37 -46.88 9.69
CA GLY A 21 -8.52 -46.38 10.77
C GLY A 21 -7.03 -46.33 10.44
N GLU A 22 -6.69 -46.42 9.15
CA GLU A 22 -5.28 -46.35 8.67
C GLU A 22 -4.72 -44.92 8.64
N MET A 23 -5.58 -43.89 8.66
CA MET A 23 -5.17 -42.49 8.76
C MET A 23 -6.13 -41.68 9.65
N SER A 24 -5.58 -40.83 10.52
CA SER A 24 -6.38 -39.89 11.31
C SER A 24 -6.61 -38.58 10.54
N ALA A 25 -7.75 -37.94 10.78
CA ALA A 25 -8.05 -36.62 10.16
C ALA A 25 -7.02 -35.52 10.48
N ASP A 26 -6.26 -35.68 11.57
CA ASP A 26 -5.19 -34.76 11.97
C ASP A 26 -3.88 -35.01 11.19
N GLU A 27 -3.63 -36.23 10.74
CA GLU A 27 -2.48 -36.55 9.89
C GLU A 27 -2.69 -36.04 8.46
N MET A 28 -3.91 -36.13 7.93
CA MET A 28 -4.25 -35.52 6.63
C MET A 28 -4.10 -34.00 6.62
N LYS A 29 -4.51 -33.31 7.70
CA LYS A 29 -4.28 -31.86 7.82
C LYS A 29 -2.81 -31.48 7.83
N LYS A 30 -1.96 -32.31 8.46
CA LYS A 30 -0.51 -32.10 8.47
C LYS A 30 0.14 -32.35 7.11
N GLU A 31 -0.32 -33.37 6.36
CA GLU A 31 0.18 -33.61 4.99
C GLU A 31 -0.23 -32.50 4.00
N ASP A 32 -1.43 -31.94 4.12
CA ASP A 32 -1.87 -30.80 3.31
C ASP A 32 -1.12 -29.50 3.67
N GLU A 33 -0.76 -29.29 4.94
CA GLU A 33 0.07 -28.15 5.34
C GLU A 33 1.51 -28.27 4.82
N VAL A 34 2.08 -29.48 4.77
CA VAL A 34 3.45 -29.72 4.25
C VAL A 34 3.52 -29.60 2.71
N LYS A 35 2.42 -29.88 2.00
CA LYS A 35 2.37 -29.83 0.52
C LYS A 35 2.15 -28.42 -0.08
N ARG A 36 1.92 -27.40 0.72
CA ARG A 36 1.80 -26.00 0.22
C ARG A 36 3.16 -25.32 0.04
N VAL A 37 4.12 -25.98 -0.59
CA VAL A 37 5.31 -25.29 -1.12
C VAL A 37 4.84 -24.45 -2.32
N LYS A 38 4.59 -23.18 -2.08
CA LYS A 38 4.38 -22.23 -3.17
C LYS A 38 5.74 -22.01 -3.86
N ASN A 39 5.83 -22.35 -5.14
CA ASN A 39 6.96 -21.93 -5.94
C ASN A 39 7.07 -20.41 -5.88
N TYR A 40 8.16 -19.92 -5.29
CA TYR A 40 8.44 -18.49 -5.23
C TYR A 40 9.03 -18.07 -6.57
N ASP A 41 8.30 -17.25 -7.31
CA ASP A 41 8.79 -16.68 -8.56
C ASP A 41 9.71 -15.48 -8.23
N PHE A 42 11.02 -15.69 -8.32
CA PHE A 42 12.02 -14.66 -8.10
C PHE A 42 11.96 -13.50 -9.13
N LYS A 43 11.28 -13.67 -10.25
CA LYS A 43 11.03 -12.61 -11.23
C LYS A 43 9.95 -11.64 -10.74
N ARG A 44 9.06 -12.09 -9.85
CA ARG A 44 8.02 -11.28 -9.20
C ARG A 44 8.47 -10.91 -7.79
N ALA A 45 9.56 -10.17 -7.66
CA ALA A 45 10.00 -9.68 -6.36
C ALA A 45 8.96 -8.68 -5.82
N LEU A 46 8.20 -9.10 -4.80
CA LEU A 46 7.29 -8.20 -4.09
C LEU A 46 8.12 -7.19 -3.29
N ARG A 47 8.23 -5.97 -3.77
CA ARG A 47 9.00 -4.90 -3.12
C ARG A 47 8.19 -4.16 -2.06
N PHE A 48 6.86 -4.15 -2.17
CA PHE A 48 5.98 -3.53 -1.19
C PHE A 48 5.38 -4.55 -0.24
N SER A 49 5.36 -4.21 1.03
CA SER A 49 4.64 -4.99 2.05
C SER A 49 3.12 -4.87 1.89
N LYS A 50 2.38 -5.79 2.50
CA LYS A 50 0.91 -5.74 2.50
C LYS A 50 0.36 -4.45 3.11
N ASP A 51 1.04 -3.89 4.11
CA ASP A 51 0.61 -2.66 4.78
C ASP A 51 0.83 -1.43 3.89
N GLN A 52 1.93 -1.40 3.11
CA GLN A 52 2.18 -0.36 2.13
C GLN A 52 1.15 -0.39 1.00
N ILE A 53 0.80 -1.57 0.50
CA ILE A 53 -0.27 -1.72 -0.50
C ILE A 53 -1.61 -1.25 0.05
N ARG A 54 -1.94 -1.56 1.30
CA ARG A 54 -3.17 -1.04 1.95
C ARG A 54 -3.17 0.48 2.06
N SER A 55 -2.02 1.09 2.36
CA SER A 55 -1.89 2.55 2.40
C SER A 55 -2.08 3.17 1.02
N LEU A 56 -1.45 2.61 -0.01
CA LEU A 56 -1.67 3.02 -1.40
C LEU A 56 -3.13 2.87 -1.82
N THR A 57 -3.79 1.78 -1.44
CA THR A 57 -5.22 1.58 -1.71
C THR A 57 -6.05 2.72 -1.12
N ARG A 58 -5.84 3.07 0.15
CA ARG A 58 -6.59 4.15 0.81
C ARG A 58 -6.39 5.51 0.19
N VAL A 59 -5.14 5.83 -0.21
CA VAL A 59 -4.85 7.09 -0.93
C VAL A 59 -5.62 7.15 -2.23
N HIS A 60 -5.60 6.08 -2.99
CA HIS A 60 -6.27 6.04 -4.28
C HIS A 60 -7.80 5.88 -4.17
N GLU A 61 -8.32 5.35 -3.07
CA GLU A 61 -9.76 5.45 -2.74
C GLU A 61 -10.19 6.91 -2.53
N ASN A 62 -9.37 7.70 -1.80
CA ASN A 62 -9.62 9.13 -1.66
C ASN A 62 -9.48 9.87 -3.00
N PHE A 63 -8.44 9.58 -3.78
CA PHE A 63 -8.25 10.13 -5.11
C PHE A 63 -9.43 9.81 -6.04
N ALA A 64 -9.90 8.55 -6.08
CA ALA A 64 -11.06 8.14 -6.87
C ALA A 64 -12.32 8.92 -6.49
N ARG A 65 -12.54 9.20 -5.19
CA ARG A 65 -13.65 10.01 -4.70
C ARG A 65 -13.53 11.47 -5.17
N LEU A 66 -12.34 12.07 -5.10
CA LEU A 66 -12.08 13.42 -5.58
C LEU A 66 -12.27 13.51 -7.10
N LEU A 67 -11.72 12.56 -7.86
CA LEU A 67 -11.90 12.47 -9.32
C LEU A 67 -13.38 12.30 -9.69
N THR A 68 -14.15 11.51 -8.95
CA THR A 68 -15.58 11.36 -9.17
C THR A 68 -16.29 12.70 -9.11
N THR A 69 -16.00 13.52 -8.11
CA THR A 69 -16.57 14.85 -7.94
C THR A 69 -16.13 15.80 -9.06
N PHE A 70 -14.82 15.80 -9.34
CA PHE A 70 -14.21 16.65 -10.36
C PHE A 70 -14.79 16.34 -11.75
N PHE A 71 -14.75 15.08 -12.19
CA PHE A 71 -15.24 14.72 -13.51
C PHE A 71 -16.76 14.86 -13.62
N SER A 72 -17.53 14.59 -12.56
CA SER A 72 -18.99 14.86 -12.58
C SER A 72 -19.30 16.32 -12.86
N ALA A 73 -18.54 17.24 -12.26
CA ALA A 73 -18.69 18.67 -12.48
C ALA A 73 -18.24 19.11 -13.89
N GLN A 74 -17.08 18.62 -14.36
CA GLN A 74 -16.53 18.98 -15.67
C GLN A 74 -17.36 18.42 -16.83
N LEU A 75 -17.77 17.15 -16.73
CA LEU A 75 -18.47 16.43 -17.80
C LEU A 75 -20.01 16.64 -17.73
N ARG A 76 -20.50 17.24 -16.65
CA ARG A 76 -21.94 17.48 -16.41
C ARG A 76 -22.78 16.20 -16.59
N THR A 77 -22.30 15.10 -16.08
CA THR A 77 -22.96 13.79 -16.15
C THR A 77 -22.64 12.98 -14.89
N TYR A 78 -23.35 11.89 -14.70
CA TYR A 78 -23.03 10.95 -13.63
C TYR A 78 -21.67 10.30 -13.91
N VAL A 79 -20.78 10.42 -12.94
CA VAL A 79 -19.47 9.73 -12.94
C VAL A 79 -19.33 8.97 -11.64
N GLN A 80 -18.83 7.75 -11.73
CA GLN A 80 -18.45 6.95 -10.56
C GLN A 80 -17.09 6.31 -10.81
N ILE A 81 -16.16 6.53 -9.88
CA ILE A 81 -14.81 5.96 -9.93
C ILE A 81 -14.54 5.26 -8.61
N THR A 82 -14.13 4.00 -8.67
CA THR A 82 -13.82 3.18 -7.49
C THR A 82 -12.55 2.37 -7.73
N VAL A 83 -11.76 2.15 -6.68
CA VAL A 83 -10.58 1.27 -6.76
C VAL A 83 -11.07 -0.17 -6.93
N ALA A 84 -10.62 -0.82 -8.01
CA ALA A 84 -10.92 -2.23 -8.29
C ALA A 84 -9.85 -3.15 -7.71
N SER A 85 -8.56 -2.83 -7.94
CA SER A 85 -7.42 -3.58 -7.41
C SER A 85 -6.18 -2.70 -7.29
N VAL A 86 -5.21 -3.18 -6.48
CA VAL A 86 -3.85 -2.63 -6.38
C VAL A 86 -2.89 -3.81 -6.39
N ASP A 87 -2.18 -3.96 -7.49
CA ASP A 87 -1.36 -5.12 -7.77
C ASP A 87 0.10 -4.72 -8.01
N GLN A 88 1.04 -5.61 -7.64
CA GLN A 88 2.45 -5.45 -7.95
C GLN A 88 2.81 -6.40 -9.08
N ILE A 89 3.29 -5.84 -10.20
CA ILE A 89 3.69 -6.59 -11.39
C ILE A 89 4.97 -6.01 -12.00
N PRO A 90 5.70 -6.75 -12.85
CA PRO A 90 6.75 -6.18 -13.67
C PRO A 90 6.18 -5.17 -14.69
N PHE A 91 6.95 -4.13 -15.01
CA PHE A 91 6.52 -3.11 -15.95
C PHE A 91 6.16 -3.69 -17.36
N GLU A 92 6.91 -4.68 -17.83
CA GLU A 92 6.62 -5.38 -19.09
C GLU A 92 5.23 -6.05 -19.06
N GLU A 93 4.82 -6.62 -17.92
CA GLU A 93 3.50 -7.24 -17.76
C GLU A 93 2.40 -6.19 -17.83
N PHE A 94 2.60 -5.02 -17.23
CA PHE A 94 1.69 -3.88 -17.35
C PHE A 94 1.54 -3.42 -18.80
N VAL A 95 2.65 -3.16 -19.52
CA VAL A 95 2.62 -2.72 -20.92
C VAL A 95 1.91 -3.73 -21.83
N ARG A 96 2.06 -5.03 -21.55
CA ARG A 96 1.35 -6.08 -22.28
C ARG A 96 -0.13 -6.20 -21.93
N SER A 97 -0.54 -5.73 -20.78
CA SER A 97 -1.94 -5.82 -20.31
C SER A 97 -2.84 -4.73 -20.87
N ILE A 98 -2.27 -3.62 -21.34
CA ILE A 98 -3.01 -2.49 -21.89
C ILE A 98 -3.21 -2.64 -23.40
N PRO A 99 -4.32 -2.11 -23.96
CA PRO A 99 -4.60 -2.16 -25.39
C PRO A 99 -3.52 -1.43 -26.22
N ASN A 100 -3.31 -1.86 -27.47
CA ASN A 100 -2.35 -1.22 -28.38
C ASN A 100 -2.69 0.24 -28.71
N MET A 101 -3.96 0.61 -28.55
CA MET A 101 -4.49 1.97 -28.70
C MET A 101 -5.17 2.34 -27.38
N THR A 102 -4.57 3.22 -26.62
CA THR A 102 -5.10 3.70 -25.34
C THR A 102 -4.54 5.10 -25.05
N LEU A 103 -5.20 5.86 -24.18
CA LEU A 103 -4.72 7.17 -23.80
C LEU A 103 -3.83 7.05 -22.56
N ILE A 104 -2.59 7.49 -22.66
CA ILE A 104 -1.61 7.40 -21.58
C ILE A 104 -1.08 8.79 -21.25
N ASN A 105 -1.36 9.25 -20.04
CA ASN A 105 -0.73 10.44 -19.50
C ASN A 105 0.56 10.02 -18.79
N VAL A 106 1.67 10.57 -19.23
CA VAL A 106 2.97 10.48 -18.57
C VAL A 106 3.15 11.74 -17.73
N PHE A 107 3.37 11.62 -16.44
CA PHE A 107 3.51 12.78 -15.55
C PHE A 107 4.58 12.55 -14.49
N GLU A 108 5.24 13.62 -14.09
CA GLU A 108 6.19 13.68 -12.98
C GLU A 108 5.49 14.15 -11.72
N VAL A 109 6.08 13.83 -10.56
CA VAL A 109 5.54 14.18 -9.23
C VAL A 109 6.63 14.75 -8.31
N PRO A 110 7.24 15.89 -8.65
CA PRO A 110 8.24 16.51 -7.78
C PRO A 110 7.74 16.63 -6.32
N PRO A 111 8.62 16.47 -5.31
CA PRO A 111 10.07 16.27 -5.37
C PRO A 111 10.54 14.83 -5.61
N LEU A 112 9.64 13.91 -5.96
CA LEU A 112 10.00 12.53 -6.28
C LEU A 112 10.55 12.47 -7.72
N ASP A 113 11.64 11.73 -7.90
CA ASP A 113 12.27 11.56 -9.21
C ASP A 113 11.61 10.42 -9.97
N GLY A 114 11.27 10.67 -11.24
CA GLY A 114 10.75 9.69 -12.19
C GLY A 114 9.29 9.96 -12.59
N ASN A 115 8.82 9.15 -13.54
CA ASN A 115 7.53 9.31 -14.17
C ASN A 115 6.51 8.29 -13.67
N ILE A 116 5.26 8.71 -13.61
CA ILE A 116 4.09 7.88 -13.36
C ILE A 116 3.25 7.86 -14.62
N LEU A 117 2.56 6.74 -14.88
CA LEU A 117 1.65 6.58 -15.99
C LEU A 117 0.21 6.53 -15.49
N MET A 118 -0.68 7.21 -16.20
CA MET A 118 -2.13 7.02 -16.05
C MET A 118 -2.69 6.60 -17.42
N GLU A 119 -3.02 5.32 -17.55
CA GLU A 119 -3.68 4.76 -18.73
C GLU A 119 -5.19 4.89 -18.58
N ILE A 120 -5.85 5.32 -19.63
CA ILE A 120 -7.30 5.48 -19.70
C ILE A 120 -7.84 4.68 -20.86
N ASN A 121 -8.78 3.78 -20.55
CA ASN A 121 -9.46 2.99 -21.56
C ASN A 121 -10.06 3.90 -22.65
N PRO A 122 -9.89 3.58 -23.96
CA PRO A 122 -10.35 4.41 -25.07
C PRO A 122 -11.83 4.79 -24.98
N ASN A 123 -12.70 3.87 -24.57
CA ASN A 123 -14.14 4.15 -24.45
C ASN A 123 -14.41 5.25 -23.44
N ILE A 124 -13.67 5.24 -22.32
CA ILE A 124 -13.76 6.28 -21.26
C ILE A 124 -13.20 7.60 -21.80
N ALA A 125 -12.03 7.59 -22.46
CA ALA A 125 -11.42 8.78 -23.03
C ALA A 125 -12.33 9.48 -24.03
N TYR A 126 -12.90 8.73 -24.97
CA TYR A 126 -13.83 9.27 -25.97
C TYR A 126 -15.16 9.73 -25.36
N SER A 127 -15.70 9.04 -24.35
CA SER A 127 -16.89 9.48 -23.64
C SER A 127 -16.62 10.81 -22.89
N MET A 128 -15.44 10.97 -22.28
CA MET A 128 -15.03 12.24 -21.66
C MET A 128 -14.94 13.36 -22.71
N LEU A 129 -14.27 13.07 -23.83
CA LEU A 129 -14.09 14.06 -24.92
C LEU A 129 -15.44 14.49 -25.52
N ASP A 130 -16.32 13.55 -25.85
CA ASP A 130 -17.65 13.84 -26.38
C ASP A 130 -18.46 14.74 -25.42
N ARG A 131 -18.42 14.41 -24.09
CA ARG A 131 -19.08 15.23 -23.07
C ARG A 131 -18.51 16.65 -22.98
N LEU A 132 -17.19 16.79 -23.08
CA LEU A 132 -16.53 18.11 -23.07
C LEU A 132 -16.89 18.96 -24.29
N MET A 133 -17.11 18.33 -25.43
CA MET A 133 -17.55 18.97 -26.66
C MET A 133 -19.07 19.20 -26.72
N GLY A 134 -19.82 18.78 -25.73
CA GLY A 134 -21.27 19.00 -25.61
C GLY A 134 -22.12 17.83 -26.10
N GLY A 135 -21.55 16.68 -26.41
CA GLY A 135 -22.26 15.47 -26.76
C GLY A 135 -22.90 14.74 -25.57
N VAL A 136 -23.48 13.58 -25.82
CA VAL A 136 -24.19 12.78 -24.83
C VAL A 136 -23.31 11.76 -24.10
N GLY A 137 -22.05 11.59 -24.51
CA GLY A 137 -21.08 10.70 -23.88
C GLY A 137 -21.15 9.26 -24.41
N THR A 138 -21.65 9.07 -25.62
CA THR A 138 -21.62 7.76 -26.30
C THR A 138 -20.24 7.49 -26.85
N SER A 139 -19.62 6.36 -26.44
CA SER A 139 -18.33 5.95 -26.99
C SER A 139 -18.47 5.54 -28.46
N HIS A 140 -17.69 6.15 -29.34
CA HIS A 140 -17.58 5.73 -30.74
C HIS A 140 -16.31 4.89 -30.89
N SER A 141 -16.47 3.61 -31.08
CA SER A 141 -15.40 2.59 -31.05
C SER A 141 -14.44 2.56 -32.26
N ASN A 142 -14.45 3.56 -33.16
CA ASN A 142 -13.77 3.51 -34.43
C ASN A 142 -12.82 4.70 -34.73
N VAL A 143 -12.21 5.29 -33.70
CA VAL A 143 -11.26 6.38 -33.93
C VAL A 143 -9.86 5.88 -33.62
N ASP A 144 -9.02 5.79 -34.62
CA ASP A 144 -7.68 5.22 -34.52
C ASP A 144 -6.66 6.18 -33.88
N ASN A 145 -6.92 7.51 -33.85
CA ASN A 145 -6.03 8.49 -33.25
C ASN A 145 -6.79 9.74 -32.81
N LEU A 146 -6.36 10.35 -31.72
CA LEU A 146 -6.83 11.69 -31.32
C LEU A 146 -6.23 12.75 -32.24
N THR A 147 -7.02 13.73 -32.62
CA THR A 147 -6.54 14.93 -33.30
C THR A 147 -5.80 15.85 -32.33
N GLU A 148 -5.00 16.78 -32.85
CA GLU A 148 -4.27 17.77 -32.01
C GLU A 148 -5.21 18.58 -31.09
N ILE A 149 -6.42 18.90 -31.57
CA ILE A 149 -7.42 19.64 -30.79
C ILE A 149 -7.94 18.75 -29.64
N GLU A 150 -8.29 17.50 -29.93
CA GLU A 150 -8.77 16.54 -28.93
C GLU A 150 -7.70 16.25 -27.89
N THR A 151 -6.44 16.06 -28.32
CA THR A 151 -5.29 15.92 -27.42
C THR A 151 -5.16 17.12 -26.50
N LYS A 152 -5.27 18.35 -27.00
CA LYS A 152 -5.17 19.55 -26.17
C LYS A 152 -6.32 19.69 -25.18
N ILE A 153 -7.53 19.28 -25.56
CA ILE A 153 -8.69 19.28 -24.65
C ILE A 153 -8.46 18.29 -23.53
N MET A 154 -8.02 17.06 -23.85
CA MET A 154 -7.75 16.03 -22.84
C MET A 154 -6.58 16.40 -21.94
N THR A 155 -5.50 16.93 -22.49
CA THR A 155 -4.37 17.49 -21.71
C THR A 155 -4.86 18.47 -20.65
N ASN A 156 -5.63 19.49 -21.03
CA ASN A 156 -6.14 20.48 -20.10
C ASN A 156 -7.06 19.87 -19.01
N LEU A 157 -7.84 18.85 -19.36
CA LEU A 157 -8.69 18.15 -18.39
C LEU A 157 -7.85 17.43 -17.33
N PHE A 158 -6.80 16.70 -17.76
CA PHE A 158 -5.96 15.93 -16.86
C PHE A 158 -5.03 16.82 -16.03
N GLU A 159 -4.43 17.88 -16.60
CA GLU A 159 -3.66 18.87 -15.83
C GLU A 159 -4.47 19.42 -14.65
N ARG A 160 -5.74 19.76 -14.88
CA ARG A 160 -6.64 20.23 -13.82
C ARG A 160 -7.03 19.13 -12.81
N SER A 161 -6.97 17.88 -13.21
CA SER A 161 -7.26 16.75 -12.32
C SER A 161 -6.13 16.46 -11.35
N PHE A 162 -4.90 16.94 -11.62
CA PHE A 162 -3.74 16.71 -10.77
C PHE A 162 -3.82 17.43 -9.41
N ASP A 163 -4.62 18.48 -9.28
CA ASP A 163 -4.90 19.09 -7.98
C ASP A 163 -5.55 18.09 -7.02
N ASN A 164 -6.40 17.19 -7.55
CA ASN A 164 -7.02 16.12 -6.76
C ASN A 164 -6.00 15.04 -6.36
N LEU A 165 -4.99 14.80 -7.20
CA LEU A 165 -3.91 13.87 -6.86
C LEU A 165 -3.04 14.45 -5.74
N ARG A 166 -2.69 15.75 -5.83
CA ARG A 166 -1.95 16.48 -4.77
C ARG A 166 -2.70 16.38 -3.43
N GLU A 167 -3.99 16.70 -3.42
CA GLU A 167 -4.84 16.63 -2.22
C GLU A 167 -4.89 15.20 -1.63
N ALA A 168 -5.01 14.18 -2.49
CA ALA A 168 -5.08 12.79 -2.04
C ALA A 168 -3.78 12.30 -1.37
N TRP A 169 -2.62 12.82 -1.81
CA TRP A 169 -1.31 12.44 -1.31
C TRP A 169 -0.77 13.33 -0.17
N GLU A 170 -1.43 14.44 0.15
CA GLU A 170 -1.00 15.44 1.15
C GLU A 170 -0.58 14.82 2.49
N ASN A 171 -1.29 13.79 2.94
CA ASN A 171 -0.99 13.10 4.20
C ASN A 171 0.25 12.17 4.16
N ILE A 172 0.82 11.90 2.99
CA ILE A 172 1.98 11.00 2.81
C ILE A 172 3.21 11.78 2.37
N ALA A 173 3.04 12.58 1.35
CA ALA A 173 4.09 13.40 0.75
C ALA A 173 3.45 14.60 0.04
N GLU A 174 4.09 15.75 0.17
CA GLU A 174 3.77 16.92 -0.67
C GLU A 174 4.33 16.64 -2.07
N ILE A 175 3.46 16.46 -3.03
CA ILE A 175 3.81 16.23 -4.44
C ILE A 175 3.21 17.33 -5.32
N ASP A 176 3.89 17.63 -6.42
CA ASP A 176 3.40 18.60 -7.43
C ASP A 176 3.31 17.94 -8.82
N PRO A 177 2.22 17.21 -9.11
CA PRO A 177 2.08 16.49 -10.36
C PRO A 177 2.09 17.42 -11.57
N MET A 178 2.92 17.11 -12.56
CA MET A 178 3.05 17.87 -13.82
C MET A 178 3.00 16.92 -15.00
N LEU A 179 2.10 17.20 -15.97
CA LEU A 179 2.01 16.40 -17.20
C LEU A 179 3.25 16.66 -18.06
N VAL A 180 3.91 15.59 -18.45
CA VAL A 180 5.07 15.59 -19.35
C VAL A 180 4.61 15.38 -20.79
N GLU A 181 3.83 14.32 -20.99
CA GLU A 181 3.45 13.86 -22.32
C GLU A 181 2.11 13.13 -22.30
N LEU A 182 1.40 13.19 -23.40
CA LEU A 182 0.18 12.40 -23.64
C LEU A 182 0.42 11.51 -24.85
N GLU A 183 0.51 10.20 -24.60
CA GLU A 183 0.79 9.19 -25.60
C GLU A 183 -0.44 8.33 -25.89
N VAL A 184 -0.51 7.78 -27.12
CA VAL A 184 -1.61 6.90 -27.54
C VAL A 184 -1.14 5.45 -27.71
N ASN A 185 0.17 5.26 -27.93
CA ASN A 185 0.74 3.93 -28.15
C ASN A 185 1.67 3.53 -27.00
N PRO A 186 1.33 2.48 -26.23
CA PRO A 186 2.14 2.03 -25.11
C PRO A 186 3.54 1.54 -25.49
N GLN A 187 3.78 1.19 -26.75
CA GLN A 187 5.09 0.72 -27.22
C GLN A 187 6.17 1.84 -27.24
N PHE A 188 5.76 3.09 -27.28
CA PHE A 188 6.68 4.24 -27.21
C PHE A 188 7.12 4.58 -25.79
N ILE A 189 6.50 3.98 -24.79
CA ILE A 189 6.82 4.25 -23.39
C ILE A 189 8.05 3.44 -22.97
N GLN A 190 9.21 4.06 -23.00
CA GLN A 190 10.49 3.49 -22.55
C GLN A 190 11.01 4.22 -21.30
N MET A 191 10.20 4.27 -20.24
CA MET A 191 10.54 5.05 -19.03
C MET A 191 11.46 4.33 -18.07
N ILE A 192 11.30 3.02 -17.94
CA ILE A 192 11.97 2.19 -16.93
C ILE A 192 12.32 0.83 -17.49
N SER A 193 13.18 0.11 -16.75
CA SER A 193 13.52 -1.27 -17.11
C SER A 193 12.28 -2.16 -17.18
N PRO A 194 12.15 -3.05 -18.19
CA PRO A 194 11.03 -3.98 -18.32
C PRO A 194 10.78 -4.85 -17.06
N ASN A 195 11.85 -5.17 -16.33
CA ASN A 195 11.81 -6.00 -15.14
C ASN A 195 11.57 -5.20 -13.85
N GLU A 196 11.47 -3.85 -13.93
CA GLU A 196 11.20 -3.03 -12.74
C GLU A 196 9.82 -3.33 -12.20
N THR A 197 9.73 -3.41 -10.87
CA THR A 197 8.46 -3.64 -10.17
C THR A 197 7.65 -2.35 -10.16
N VAL A 198 6.42 -2.42 -10.64
CA VAL A 198 5.47 -1.33 -10.58
C VAL A 198 4.26 -1.72 -9.72
N VAL A 199 3.64 -0.73 -9.10
CA VAL A 199 2.31 -0.88 -8.53
C VAL A 199 1.30 -0.35 -9.51
N VAL A 200 0.36 -1.18 -9.89
CA VAL A 200 -0.76 -0.82 -10.77
C VAL A 200 -2.01 -0.69 -9.94
N ILE A 201 -2.57 0.50 -9.93
CA ILE A 201 -3.84 0.83 -9.29
C ILE A 201 -4.89 0.90 -10.38
N SER A 202 -5.81 -0.07 -10.38
CA SER A 202 -6.90 -0.14 -11.33
C SER A 202 -8.16 0.50 -10.77
N LEU A 203 -8.68 1.50 -11.47
CA LEU A 203 -9.89 2.24 -11.11
C LEU A 203 -11.03 1.86 -12.06
N ASN A 204 -12.08 1.26 -11.54
CA ASN A 204 -13.31 1.05 -12.30
C ASN A 204 -14.03 2.38 -12.46
N THR A 205 -14.27 2.79 -13.70
CA THR A 205 -14.81 4.11 -14.06
C THR A 205 -16.07 3.95 -14.87
N ILE A 206 -17.11 4.65 -14.45
CA ILE A 206 -18.41 4.74 -15.14
C ILE A 206 -18.69 6.21 -15.45
N ILE A 207 -19.01 6.51 -16.70
CA ILE A 207 -19.38 7.86 -17.17
C ILE A 207 -20.69 7.72 -17.95
N GLY A 208 -21.80 8.17 -17.36
CA GLY A 208 -23.14 7.94 -17.92
C GLY A 208 -23.42 6.45 -18.09
N GLU A 209 -23.54 5.99 -19.34
CA GLU A 209 -23.75 4.58 -19.69
C GLU A 209 -22.44 3.85 -20.08
N THR A 210 -21.34 4.59 -20.22
CA THR A 210 -20.03 4.01 -20.62
C THR A 210 -19.28 3.57 -19.39
N SER A 211 -18.69 2.36 -19.45
CA SER A 211 -17.83 1.82 -18.39
C SER A 211 -16.46 1.42 -18.95
N GLY A 212 -15.44 1.52 -18.11
CA GLY A 212 -14.08 1.14 -18.47
C GLY A 212 -13.14 1.29 -17.28
N MET A 213 -11.84 1.18 -17.55
CA MET A 213 -10.81 1.22 -16.52
C MET A 213 -9.91 2.44 -16.72
N ILE A 214 -9.43 2.98 -15.61
CA ILE A 214 -8.28 3.89 -15.55
C ILE A 214 -7.21 3.16 -14.71
N ASN A 215 -6.02 2.97 -15.27
CA ASN A 215 -4.92 2.30 -14.59
C ASN A 215 -3.80 3.29 -14.30
N ILE A 216 -3.38 3.38 -13.03
CA ILE A 216 -2.26 4.20 -12.62
C ILE A 216 -1.08 3.27 -12.34
N CYS A 217 -0.01 3.43 -13.09
CA CYS A 217 1.21 2.64 -12.97
C CYS A 217 2.29 3.48 -12.29
N VAL A 218 2.67 3.09 -11.09
CA VAL A 218 3.67 3.79 -10.28
C VAL A 218 4.90 2.89 -10.11
N PRO A 219 6.06 3.27 -10.66
CA PRO A 219 7.29 2.54 -10.47
C PRO A 219 7.73 2.55 -9.00
N HIS A 220 8.31 1.41 -8.55
CA HIS A 220 8.84 1.33 -7.18
C HIS A 220 9.89 2.41 -6.91
N VAL A 221 10.77 2.68 -7.87
CA VAL A 221 11.85 3.67 -7.77
C VAL A 221 11.31 5.05 -7.40
N VAL A 222 10.15 5.46 -7.97
CA VAL A 222 9.50 6.75 -7.67
C VAL A 222 9.02 6.81 -6.22
N LEU A 223 8.49 5.71 -5.69
CA LEU A 223 7.96 5.65 -4.32
C LEU A 223 9.02 5.35 -3.26
N GLU A 224 10.21 4.89 -3.65
CA GLU A 224 11.26 4.45 -2.72
C GLU A 224 11.58 5.48 -1.62
N PRO A 225 11.70 6.80 -1.91
CA PRO A 225 11.97 7.81 -0.88
C PRO A 225 10.86 7.94 0.18
N ILE A 226 9.61 7.63 -0.18
CA ILE A 226 8.43 7.80 0.68
C ILE A 226 7.85 6.49 1.19
N VAL A 227 8.47 5.34 0.86
CA VAL A 227 8.08 4.02 1.37
C VAL A 227 7.92 3.97 2.90
N PRO A 228 8.81 4.60 3.72
CA PRO A 228 8.63 4.65 5.17
C PRO A 228 7.30 5.32 5.59
N ASN A 229 6.85 6.32 4.85
CA ASN A 229 5.62 7.08 5.14
C ASN A 229 4.36 6.27 4.81
N LEU A 230 4.47 5.25 3.95
CA LEU A 230 3.38 4.33 3.61
C LEU A 230 3.08 3.30 4.72
N SER A 231 3.77 3.37 5.87
CA SER A 231 3.51 2.46 6.98
C SER A 231 2.30 2.90 7.82
N VAL A 232 1.54 1.93 8.36
CA VAL A 232 0.39 2.19 9.25
C VAL A 232 0.79 3.02 10.48
N ARG A 233 2.03 2.87 10.97
CA ARG A 233 2.56 3.66 12.08
C ARG A 233 2.61 5.16 11.77
N TYR A 234 2.98 5.52 10.56
CA TYR A 234 3.04 6.92 10.13
C TYR A 234 1.65 7.56 10.15
N TRP A 235 0.63 6.86 9.64
CA TRP A 235 -0.76 7.35 9.65
C TRP A 235 -1.35 7.51 11.05
N MET A 236 -0.94 6.66 11.99
CA MET A 236 -1.35 6.81 13.40
C MET A 236 -0.65 8.00 14.07
N GLN A 237 0.56 8.35 13.64
CA GLN A 237 1.30 9.51 14.17
C GLN A 237 0.84 10.83 13.56
N THR A 238 0.49 10.87 12.29
CA THR A 238 0.05 12.10 11.59
C THR A 238 -1.36 12.53 12.00
N ASN A 239 -2.21 11.60 12.45
CA ASN A 239 -3.49 11.94 13.10
C ASN A 239 -3.34 12.46 14.54
N THR A 240 -2.13 12.51 15.08
CA THR A 240 -1.87 13.22 16.32
C THR A 240 -1.82 14.70 15.94
N LYS A 241 -2.88 15.45 16.25
CA LYS A 241 -2.93 16.93 16.17
C LYS A 241 -1.56 17.47 16.53
N GLU A 242 -1.03 18.39 15.74
CA GLU A 242 0.17 19.15 16.08
C GLU A 242 0.04 19.55 17.57
N ILE A 243 0.93 18.98 18.38
CA ILE A 243 0.95 19.28 19.81
C ILE A 243 1.24 20.78 19.91
N SER A 244 0.26 21.55 20.34
CA SER A 244 0.46 22.99 20.48
C SER A 244 1.68 23.25 21.39
N PRO A 245 2.43 24.33 21.17
CA PRO A 245 3.58 24.68 22.02
C PRO A 245 3.23 24.70 23.52
N GLU A 246 1.97 24.99 23.84
CA GLU A 246 1.44 24.97 25.22
C GLU A 246 1.28 23.54 25.76
N GLN A 247 0.79 22.61 24.92
CA GLN A 247 0.66 21.19 25.28
C GLN A 247 2.03 20.53 25.45
N SER A 248 3.01 20.89 24.61
CA SER A 248 4.40 20.43 24.76
C SER A 248 5.00 20.87 26.08
N LYS A 249 4.81 22.15 26.48
CA LYS A 249 5.23 22.66 27.79
C LYS A 249 4.52 21.99 28.98
N MET A 250 3.23 21.66 28.80
CA MET A 250 2.50 20.93 29.85
C MET A 250 3.05 19.51 30.04
N ILE A 251 3.38 18.80 28.95
CA ILE A 251 3.98 17.47 29.00
C ILE A 251 5.38 17.55 29.61
N GLU A 252 6.21 18.51 29.21
CA GLU A 252 7.53 18.74 29.78
C GLU A 252 7.46 19.00 31.28
N ASN A 253 6.54 19.85 31.73
CA ASN A 253 6.35 20.13 33.15
C ASN A 253 5.87 18.90 33.93
N ARG A 254 5.02 18.06 33.37
CA ARG A 254 4.61 16.81 34.03
C ARG A 254 5.75 15.80 34.11
N ILE A 255 6.59 15.69 33.07
CA ILE A 255 7.79 14.84 33.10
C ILE A 255 8.76 15.32 34.16
N LYS A 256 8.99 16.63 34.27
CA LYS A 256 9.86 17.24 35.35
C LYS A 256 9.34 17.02 36.75
N GLN A 257 8.05 16.82 36.94
CA GLN A 257 7.41 16.55 38.22
C GLN A 257 7.26 15.06 38.55
N ALA A 258 7.60 14.18 37.59
CA ALA A 258 7.52 12.74 37.81
C ALA A 258 8.57 12.32 38.84
N GLU A 259 8.12 11.67 39.90
CA GLU A 259 9.01 11.06 40.89
C GLU A 259 9.49 9.69 40.35
N LEU A 260 10.78 9.53 40.24
CA LEU A 260 11.41 8.27 39.87
C LEU A 260 12.04 7.64 41.11
N PRO A 261 11.74 6.37 41.45
CA PRO A 261 12.39 5.71 42.57
C PRO A 261 13.85 5.44 42.21
N VAL A 262 14.76 5.95 43.02
CA VAL A 262 16.19 5.68 42.89
C VAL A 262 16.56 4.65 43.95
N ILE A 263 17.00 3.47 43.51
CA ILE A 263 17.39 2.37 44.40
C ILE A 263 18.91 2.26 44.39
N ALA A 264 19.51 2.42 45.57
CA ALA A 264 20.94 2.13 45.74
C ALA A 264 21.09 0.66 46.15
N GLU A 265 21.63 -0.14 45.25
CA GLU A 265 21.87 -1.56 45.51
C GLU A 265 23.21 -1.73 46.20
N LEU A 266 23.16 -2.27 47.43
CA LEU A 266 24.35 -2.51 48.27
C LEU A 266 25.14 -3.72 47.83
N GLY A 267 24.53 -4.65 47.13
CA GLY A 267 25.10 -5.89 46.62
C GLY A 267 24.07 -7.01 46.58
N THR A 268 24.44 -8.14 46.02
CA THR A 268 23.60 -9.33 45.89
C THR A 268 24.21 -10.51 46.63
N ALA A 269 23.37 -11.44 47.09
CA ALA A 269 23.80 -12.69 47.69
C ALA A 269 22.94 -13.84 47.14
N ASN A 270 23.53 -14.99 46.87
CA ASN A 270 22.80 -16.20 46.52
C ASN A 270 22.63 -17.06 47.75
N LEU A 271 21.38 -17.32 48.15
CA LEU A 271 21.03 -18.17 49.26
C LEU A 271 20.27 -19.42 48.74
N THR A 272 20.46 -20.55 49.39
CA THR A 272 19.61 -21.70 49.14
C THR A 272 18.27 -21.49 49.83
N ILE A 273 17.21 -22.19 49.38
CA ILE A 273 15.89 -22.11 50.05
C ILE A 273 15.97 -22.58 51.50
N ASP A 274 16.81 -23.56 51.82
CA ASP A 274 17.03 -24.06 53.18
C ASP A 274 17.69 -22.99 54.06
N ASP A 275 18.71 -22.29 53.59
CA ASP A 275 19.36 -21.17 54.33
C ASP A 275 18.36 -20.05 54.58
N PHE A 276 17.52 -19.74 53.58
CA PHE A 276 16.47 -18.71 53.73
C PHE A 276 15.42 -19.05 54.78
N LEU A 277 14.98 -20.33 54.81
CA LEU A 277 13.96 -20.81 55.78
C LEU A 277 14.51 -20.90 57.21
N GLN A 278 15.82 -21.08 57.37
CA GLN A 278 16.47 -21.17 58.72
C GLN A 278 16.96 -19.85 59.24
N MET A 279 16.82 -18.73 58.46
CA MET A 279 17.31 -17.42 58.85
C MET A 279 16.62 -16.87 60.11
N ASN A 280 17.42 -16.36 61.04
CA ASN A 280 16.96 -15.77 62.26
C ASN A 280 17.50 -14.33 62.45
N VAL A 281 16.90 -13.59 63.33
CA VAL A 281 17.36 -12.25 63.68
C VAL A 281 18.77 -12.33 64.31
N GLY A 282 19.74 -11.73 63.66
CA GLY A 282 21.14 -11.72 64.09
C GLY A 282 22.08 -12.45 63.13
N ASP A 283 21.53 -13.14 62.14
CA ASP A 283 22.34 -13.79 61.10
C ASP A 283 22.98 -12.75 60.17
N VAL A 284 24.17 -13.07 59.67
CA VAL A 284 24.95 -12.20 58.78
C VAL A 284 24.96 -12.77 57.36
N ILE A 285 24.46 -11.98 56.43
CA ILE A 285 24.48 -12.34 55.00
C ILE A 285 25.66 -11.66 54.34
N GLN A 286 26.55 -12.42 53.74
CA GLN A 286 27.67 -11.92 52.95
C GLN A 286 27.17 -11.57 51.55
N ILE A 287 27.37 -10.32 51.11
CA ILE A 287 27.07 -9.84 49.79
C ILE A 287 28.34 -9.84 48.91
N ASP A 288 28.17 -9.79 47.58
CA ASP A 288 29.24 -9.80 46.60
C ASP A 288 30.02 -8.49 46.44
N GLN A 289 29.49 -7.39 47.07
CA GLN A 289 30.07 -6.05 47.00
C GLN A 289 31.15 -5.82 48.06
N LYS A 290 32.27 -5.21 47.72
CA LYS A 290 33.31 -4.80 48.68
C LYS A 290 33.07 -3.38 49.22
N ILE A 291 33.50 -3.10 50.45
CA ILE A 291 33.29 -1.81 51.13
C ILE A 291 33.80 -0.60 50.32
N ASN A 292 34.81 -0.75 49.49
CA ASN A 292 35.40 0.33 48.70
C ASN A 292 34.96 0.41 47.28
N ASP A 293 34.05 -0.48 46.84
CA ASP A 293 33.56 -0.50 45.44
C ASP A 293 32.35 0.47 45.34
N PRO A 294 32.20 1.14 44.18
CA PRO A 294 31.06 2.04 43.95
C PRO A 294 29.75 1.28 43.92
N LEU A 295 28.69 1.82 44.51
CA LEU A 295 27.34 1.28 44.52
C LEU A 295 26.67 1.44 43.14
N VAL A 296 25.83 0.49 42.80
CA VAL A 296 25.00 0.56 41.58
C VAL A 296 23.69 1.30 41.91
N LEU A 297 23.45 2.42 41.22
CA LEU A 297 22.17 3.12 41.28
C LEU A 297 21.27 2.62 40.16
N LYS A 298 20.08 2.10 40.50
CA LYS A 298 19.02 1.70 39.56
C LYS A 298 17.91 2.76 39.63
N VAL A 299 17.45 3.22 38.44
CA VAL A 299 16.38 4.18 38.24
C VAL A 299 15.24 3.53 37.50
#